data_5e14163c8f6dffb98f9b5423973bcfa5
#
_entry.id   5e14163c8f6dffb98f9b5423973bcfa5
#
_cell.length_a   1.000
_cell.length_b   1.000
_cell.length_c   1.000
_cell.angle_alpha   90.00
_cell.angle_beta   90.00
_cell.angle_gamma   90.00
#
_symmetry.space_group_name_H-M   'P 1'
#
loop_
_entity.id
_entity.type
_entity.pdbx_description
1 polymer ?
#
loop_
_entity_poly.entity_id
_entity_poly.type
_entity_poly.pdbx_seq_one_letter_code
_entity_poly.pdbx_strand_id
1 'polypeptide(L)'
;MNLTDEEIRIKVAEAMGWTNITAFHFEDVVTGKPKILHKGDCPTLEIEDQWLPNYPESLNACAEFEATLTDHDTMRMHHNITKILRQMKDPRPAWRSPAKVRCLAYLKTKGLIP
;
A
#
# COMPACT_ATOMS: atom_id res chain seq x y z
N MET A 1 -12.19 -2.76 -9.64
CA MET A 1 -11.54 -3.39 -8.48
C MET A 1 -11.76 -2.52 -7.27
N ASN A 2 -12.44 -3.08 -6.27
CA ASN A 2 -12.94 -2.31 -5.11
C ASN A 2 -12.28 -2.73 -3.82
N LEU A 3 -10.95 -2.57 -3.74
CA LEU A 3 -10.23 -2.79 -2.50
C LEU A 3 -10.36 -1.58 -1.60
N THR A 4 -10.65 -1.81 -0.32
CA THR A 4 -10.63 -0.75 0.69
C THR A 4 -9.18 -0.38 1.01
N ASP A 5 -8.99 0.79 1.62
CA ASP A 5 -7.65 1.22 2.03
C ASP A 5 -7.03 0.24 3.03
N GLU A 6 -7.84 -0.35 3.90
CA GLU A 6 -7.39 -1.37 4.86
C GLU A 6 -6.90 -2.62 4.16
N GLU A 7 -7.67 -3.11 3.17
CA GLU A 7 -7.29 -4.28 2.39
C GLU A 7 -5.98 -4.03 1.62
N ILE A 8 -5.83 -2.85 1.04
CA ILE A 8 -4.61 -2.45 0.34
C ILE A 8 -3.43 -2.43 1.30
N ARG A 9 -3.60 -1.84 2.47
CA ARG A 9 -2.54 -1.77 3.49
C ARG A 9 -2.06 -3.16 3.88
N ILE A 10 -2.98 -4.07 4.17
CA ILE A 10 -2.66 -5.45 4.55
C ILE A 10 -1.95 -6.17 3.40
N LYS A 11 -2.48 -6.09 2.20
CA LYS A 11 -1.90 -6.77 1.03
C LYS A 11 -0.48 -6.29 0.72
N VAL A 12 -0.24 -4.98 0.79
CA VAL A 12 1.10 -4.43 0.57
C VAL A 12 2.05 -4.90 1.68
N ALA A 13 1.60 -4.85 2.93
CA ALA A 13 2.41 -5.32 4.06
C ALA A 13 2.78 -6.79 3.91
N GLU A 14 1.82 -7.65 3.56
CA GLU A 14 2.08 -9.09 3.33
C GLU A 14 3.07 -9.29 2.18
N ALA A 15 2.93 -8.53 1.11
CA ALA A 15 3.85 -8.60 -0.03
C ALA A 15 5.27 -8.16 0.35
N MET A 16 5.39 -7.26 1.33
CA MET A 16 6.68 -6.81 1.86
C MET A 16 7.27 -7.76 2.91
N GLY A 17 6.56 -8.82 3.25
CA GLY A 17 7.03 -9.82 4.20
C GLY A 17 6.58 -9.66 5.65
N TRP A 18 5.66 -8.71 5.91
CA TRP A 18 5.08 -8.59 7.25
C TRP A 18 4.29 -9.84 7.61
N THR A 19 4.39 -10.27 8.86
CA THR A 19 3.71 -11.46 9.39
C THR A 19 2.93 -11.11 10.66
N ASN A 20 2.05 -12.02 11.09
CA ASN A 20 1.26 -11.87 12.30
C ASN A 20 0.48 -10.55 12.36
N ILE A 21 -0.11 -10.18 11.23
CA ILE A 21 -0.88 -8.93 11.11
C ILE A 21 -2.19 -9.08 11.86
N THR A 22 -2.43 -8.19 12.82
CA THR A 22 -3.65 -8.17 13.64
C THR A 22 -4.32 -6.81 13.55
N ALA A 23 -5.66 -6.80 13.65
CA ALA A 23 -6.47 -5.59 13.60
C ALA A 23 -6.81 -5.14 15.01
N PHE A 24 -6.74 -3.82 15.24
CA PHE A 24 -7.15 -3.19 16.50
C PHE A 24 -8.28 -2.22 16.21
N HIS A 25 -9.43 -2.46 16.86
CA HIS A 25 -10.63 -1.64 16.70
C HIS A 25 -10.71 -0.67 17.87
N PHE A 26 -10.85 0.60 17.60
CA PHE A 26 -11.06 1.59 18.66
C PHE A 26 -11.89 2.76 18.12
N GLU A 27 -12.37 3.59 19.03
CA GLU A 27 -13.11 4.79 18.69
C GLU A 27 -12.19 6.00 18.74
N ASP A 28 -12.16 6.77 17.66
CA ASP A 28 -11.36 7.98 17.61
C ASP A 28 -11.98 9.03 18.55
N VAL A 29 -11.21 9.46 19.55
CA VAL A 29 -11.68 10.38 20.58
C VAL A 29 -12.01 11.77 19.99
N VAL A 30 -11.36 12.14 18.90
CA VAL A 30 -11.53 13.45 18.27
C VAL A 30 -12.77 13.49 17.38
N THR A 31 -13.00 12.44 16.57
CA THR A 31 -14.10 12.41 15.59
C THR A 31 -15.29 11.58 16.06
N GLY A 32 -15.15 10.75 17.10
CA GLY A 32 -16.17 9.84 17.57
C GLY A 32 -16.47 8.70 16.62
N LYS A 33 -15.67 8.52 15.57
CA LYS A 33 -15.87 7.47 14.56
C LYS A 33 -15.04 6.24 14.88
N PRO A 34 -15.57 5.03 14.53
CA PRO A 34 -14.77 3.82 14.69
C PRO A 34 -13.53 3.86 13.77
N LYS A 35 -12.42 3.40 14.30
CA LYS A 35 -11.14 3.38 13.58
C LYS A 35 -10.50 2.01 13.74
N ILE A 36 -9.89 1.52 12.66
CA ILE A 36 -9.17 0.24 12.65
C ILE A 36 -7.72 0.50 12.28
N LEU A 37 -6.81 0.09 13.15
CA LEU A 37 -5.38 0.10 12.85
C LEU A 37 -4.85 -1.33 12.90
N HIS A 38 -3.72 -1.56 12.24
CA HIS A 38 -3.13 -2.88 12.13
C HIS A 38 -1.71 -2.86 12.67
N LYS A 39 -1.33 -3.93 13.35
CA LYS A 39 0.04 -4.20 13.80
C LYS A 39 0.52 -5.50 13.20
N GLY A 40 1.83 -5.64 13.08
CA GLY A 40 2.43 -6.87 12.59
C GLY A 40 3.93 -6.89 12.89
N ASP A 41 4.57 -7.98 12.49
CA ASP A 41 6.00 -8.16 12.66
C ASP A 41 6.73 -7.68 11.41
N CYS A 42 7.57 -6.67 11.55
CA CYS A 42 8.31 -6.08 10.44
C CYS A 42 9.49 -6.97 10.04
N PRO A 43 9.59 -7.40 8.78
CA PRO A 43 10.65 -8.32 8.35
C PRO A 43 12.04 -7.67 8.29
N THR A 44 12.12 -6.36 8.05
CA THR A 44 13.39 -5.68 7.83
C THR A 44 14.08 -5.23 9.11
N LEU A 45 13.31 -4.98 10.16
CA LEU A 45 13.83 -4.46 11.43
C LEU A 45 13.89 -5.53 12.52
N GLU A 46 13.39 -6.73 12.26
CA GLU A 46 13.27 -7.81 13.25
C GLU A 46 12.54 -7.35 14.53
N ILE A 47 11.66 -6.37 14.39
CA ILE A 47 10.89 -5.82 15.50
C ILE A 47 9.47 -6.36 15.42
N GLU A 48 9.00 -6.92 16.53
CA GLU A 48 7.65 -7.46 16.66
C GLU A 48 6.66 -6.36 17.04
N ASP A 49 5.40 -6.59 16.71
CA ASP A 49 4.26 -5.76 17.15
C ASP A 49 4.39 -4.28 16.78
N GLN A 50 4.74 -4.01 15.52
CA GLN A 50 4.83 -2.65 14.99
C GLN A 50 3.57 -2.24 14.25
N TRP A 51 3.22 -0.95 14.32
CA TRP A 51 2.12 -0.43 13.50
C TRP A 51 2.48 -0.52 12.02
N LEU A 52 1.54 -1.00 11.21
CA LEU A 52 1.74 -1.06 9.76
C LEU A 52 1.82 0.36 9.19
N PRO A 53 2.74 0.61 8.25
CA PRO A 53 2.77 1.88 7.53
C PRO A 53 1.45 2.13 6.81
N ASN A 54 1.08 3.39 6.68
CA ASN A 54 -0.15 3.77 5.98
C ASN A 54 0.12 3.89 4.48
N TYR A 55 0.39 2.77 3.83
CA TYR A 55 0.75 2.72 2.42
C TYR A 55 -0.23 3.48 1.51
N PRO A 56 -1.56 3.31 1.64
CA PRO A 56 -2.49 3.99 0.72
C PRO A 56 -2.54 5.50 0.85
N GLU A 57 -2.02 6.07 1.93
CA GLU A 57 -2.09 7.51 2.19
C GLU A 57 -0.72 8.19 2.29
N SER A 58 0.37 7.44 2.27
CA SER A 58 1.71 7.97 2.49
C SER A 58 2.66 7.64 1.34
N LEU A 59 3.12 8.65 0.62
CA LEU A 59 4.12 8.48 -0.43
C LEU A 59 5.47 8.05 0.16
N ASN A 60 5.79 8.47 1.38
CA ASN A 60 7.00 8.03 2.07
C ASN A 60 6.96 6.52 2.35
N ALA A 61 5.79 6.01 2.77
CA ALA A 61 5.62 4.57 2.97
C ALA A 61 5.72 3.82 1.63
N CYS A 62 5.16 4.37 0.55
CA CYS A 62 5.27 3.77 -0.78
C CYS A 62 6.73 3.65 -1.24
N ALA A 63 7.57 4.61 -0.89
CA ALA A 63 8.98 4.56 -1.25
C ALA A 63 9.68 3.30 -0.72
N GLU A 64 9.22 2.75 0.40
CA GLU A 64 9.77 1.52 0.97
C GLU A 64 9.62 0.32 0.02
N PHE A 65 8.40 0.10 -0.50
CA PHE A 65 8.21 -1.02 -1.43
C PHE A 65 8.79 -0.74 -2.81
N GLU A 66 8.76 0.51 -3.26
CA GLU A 66 9.35 0.89 -4.54
C GLU A 66 10.86 0.63 -4.56
N ALA A 67 11.55 0.83 -3.42
CA ALA A 67 12.97 0.60 -3.30
C ALA A 67 13.36 -0.89 -3.42
N THR A 68 12.41 -1.81 -3.25
CA THR A 68 12.67 -3.25 -3.35
C THR A 68 12.53 -3.80 -4.77
N LEU A 69 12.03 -2.98 -5.70
CA LEU A 69 11.74 -3.43 -7.06
C LEU A 69 13.01 -3.50 -7.92
N THR A 70 13.05 -4.51 -8.80
CA THR A 70 14.05 -4.56 -9.86
C THR A 70 13.74 -3.48 -10.90
N ASP A 71 14.71 -3.17 -11.78
CA ASP A 71 14.48 -2.19 -12.84
C ASP A 71 13.32 -2.61 -13.76
N HIS A 72 13.24 -3.91 -14.07
CA HIS A 72 12.14 -4.45 -14.88
C HIS A 72 10.78 -4.25 -14.20
N ASP A 73 10.69 -4.57 -12.91
CA ASP A 73 9.45 -4.40 -12.14
C ASP A 73 9.10 -2.91 -11.97
N THR A 74 10.09 -2.06 -11.84
CA THR A 74 9.86 -0.60 -11.78
C THR A 74 9.20 -0.11 -13.07
N MET A 75 9.66 -0.58 -14.22
CA MET A 75 9.06 -0.22 -15.52
C MET A 75 7.63 -0.74 -15.61
N ARG A 76 7.39 -1.99 -15.19
CA ARG A 76 6.05 -2.58 -15.17
C ARG A 76 5.11 -1.83 -14.24
N MET A 77 5.61 -1.42 -13.09
CA MET A 77 4.83 -0.62 -12.13
C MET A 77 4.44 0.72 -12.72
N HIS A 78 5.36 1.41 -13.39
CA HIS A 78 5.09 2.66 -14.10
C HIS A 78 3.98 2.49 -15.13
N HIS A 79 4.04 1.42 -15.92
CA HIS A 79 3.02 1.10 -16.89
C HIS A 79 1.66 0.87 -16.21
N ASN A 80 1.63 0.13 -15.11
CA ASN A 80 0.42 -0.14 -14.34
C ASN A 80 -0.16 1.14 -13.73
N ILE A 81 0.68 2.04 -13.21
CA ILE A 81 0.23 3.34 -12.70
C ILE A 81 -0.50 4.11 -13.81
N THR A 82 0.11 4.18 -14.99
CA THR A 82 -0.49 4.87 -16.13
C THR A 82 -1.84 4.28 -16.49
N LYS A 83 -1.95 2.95 -16.54
CA LYS A 83 -3.22 2.27 -16.82
C LYS A 83 -4.30 2.60 -15.79
N ILE A 84 -3.94 2.55 -14.51
CA ILE A 84 -4.89 2.84 -13.43
C ILE A 84 -5.37 4.29 -13.51
N LEU A 85 -4.46 5.24 -13.71
CA LEU A 85 -4.82 6.66 -13.84
C LEU A 85 -5.76 6.88 -15.02
N ARG A 86 -5.52 6.22 -16.15
CA ARG A 86 -6.41 6.29 -17.32
C ARG A 86 -7.80 5.76 -17.01
N GLN A 87 -7.89 4.63 -16.29
CA GLN A 87 -9.17 4.05 -15.90
C GLN A 87 -9.94 4.98 -14.95
N MET A 88 -9.23 5.72 -14.11
CA MET A 88 -9.82 6.72 -13.21
C MET A 88 -10.11 8.06 -13.90
N LYS A 89 -9.72 8.21 -15.17
CA LYS A 89 -9.80 9.47 -15.92
C LYS A 89 -9.01 10.59 -15.24
N ASP A 90 -7.90 10.23 -14.62
CA ASP A 90 -7.01 11.17 -13.93
C ASP A 90 -5.93 11.63 -14.92
N PRO A 91 -5.79 12.94 -15.19
CA PRO A 91 -4.83 13.45 -16.16
C PRO A 91 -3.39 13.52 -15.67
N ARG A 92 -3.13 13.20 -14.39
CA ARG A 92 -1.78 13.31 -13.82
C ARG A 92 -0.81 12.34 -14.47
N PRO A 93 0.47 12.73 -14.61
CA PRO A 93 1.50 11.79 -15.04
C PRO A 93 1.81 10.78 -13.92
N ALA A 94 2.37 9.63 -14.30
CA ALA A 94 2.65 8.53 -13.37
C ALA A 94 3.46 8.97 -12.13
N TRP A 95 4.45 9.85 -12.33
CA TRP A 95 5.32 10.30 -11.23
C TRP A 95 4.60 11.20 -10.20
N ARG A 96 3.41 11.70 -10.53
CA ARG A 96 2.57 12.49 -9.60
C ARG A 96 1.38 11.70 -9.08
N SER A 97 1.38 10.40 -9.25
CA SER A 97 0.26 9.55 -8.81
C SER A 97 0.11 9.56 -7.29
N PRO A 98 -1.13 9.49 -6.77
CA PRO A 98 -1.35 9.37 -5.34
C PRO A 98 -0.87 8.03 -4.79
N ALA A 99 -0.62 7.99 -3.48
CA ALA A 99 -0.11 6.79 -2.81
C ALA A 99 -0.98 5.56 -3.06
N LYS A 100 -2.30 5.69 -3.02
CA LYS A 100 -3.22 4.58 -3.26
C LYS A 100 -3.02 3.96 -4.65
N VAL A 101 -2.83 4.78 -5.68
CA VAL A 101 -2.58 4.31 -7.04
C VAL A 101 -1.25 3.56 -7.11
N ARG A 102 -0.23 4.05 -6.42
CA ARG A 102 1.08 3.38 -6.35
C ARG A 102 0.98 2.02 -5.68
N CYS A 103 0.19 1.91 -4.61
CA CYS A 103 -0.07 0.63 -3.95
C CYS A 103 -0.75 -0.37 -4.88
N LEU A 104 -1.79 0.05 -5.57
CA LEU A 104 -2.53 -0.81 -6.51
C LEU A 104 -1.62 -1.27 -7.66
N ALA A 105 -0.81 -0.36 -8.20
CA ALA A 105 0.12 -0.69 -9.26
C ALA A 105 1.19 -1.68 -8.79
N TYR A 106 1.69 -1.51 -7.57
CA TYR A 106 2.64 -2.44 -6.95
C TYR A 106 2.05 -3.84 -6.83
N LEU A 107 0.84 -3.94 -6.27
CA LEU A 107 0.17 -5.22 -6.11
C LEU A 107 -0.09 -5.91 -7.46
N LYS A 108 -0.46 -5.13 -8.46
CA LYS A 108 -0.67 -5.64 -9.82
C LYS A 108 0.65 -6.13 -10.44
N THR A 109 1.74 -5.40 -10.24
CA THR A 109 3.06 -5.78 -10.72
C THR A 109 3.54 -7.09 -10.09
N LYS A 110 3.21 -7.31 -8.83
CA LYS A 110 3.54 -8.55 -8.11
C LYS A 110 2.56 -9.69 -8.39
N GLY A 111 1.52 -9.47 -9.19
CA GLY A 111 0.55 -10.50 -9.52
C GLY A 111 -0.43 -10.83 -8.39
N LEU A 112 -0.56 -9.97 -7.40
CA LEU A 112 -1.41 -10.19 -6.23
C LEU A 112 -2.83 -9.69 -6.44
N ILE A 113 -3.06 -8.89 -7.47
CA ILE A 113 -4.39 -8.45 -7.92
C ILE A 113 -4.42 -8.47 -9.45
N PRO A 114 -5.59 -8.63 -10.06
CA PRO A 114 -5.74 -8.63 -11.52
C PRO A 114 -5.34 -7.32 -12.17
#